data_7a8420a1d0e256549527e40fcfd9ea5c
#
_entry.id   7a8420a1d0e256549527e40fcfd9ea5c
#
_cell.length_a   1.000
_cell.length_b   1.000
_cell.length_c   1.000
_cell.angle_alpha   90.00
_cell.angle_beta   90.00
_cell.angle_gamma   90.00
#
_symmetry.space_group_name_H-M   'P 1'
#
loop_
_entity.id
_entity.type
_entity.pdbx_description
1 polymer ?
#
loop_
_entity_poly.entity_id
_entity_poly.type
_entity_poly.pdbx_seq_one_letter_code
_entity_poly.pdbx_strand_id
1 'polypeptide(L)'
;MRTESVMYFTEKEEEFANLLIEIGTKRNVAKVLVFLANTPEATSRAIERGTDLRQPEVSIAMRYLIDQNWISSRESKAESKGRPVKIYELAKPIHEIMDSIEKEKKKEANNQLALVQKLRDYIR
;
A
#
# COMPACT_ATOMS: atom_id res chain seq x y z
N MET A 1 0.19 27.62 -10.02
CA MET A 1 0.04 27.31 -9.74
C MET A 1 0.02 26.81 -9.09
N ARG A 2 -0.06 26.49 -8.77
CA ARG A 2 -0.18 25.99 -8.13
C ARG A 2 -0.04 25.31 -7.61
N THR A 3 0.14 25.04 -7.24
CA THR A 3 0.18 24.35 -6.81
C THR A 3 0.03 23.70 -6.25
N GLU A 4 -0.18 23.37 -5.98
CA GLU A 4 -0.53 22.76 -5.48
C GLU A 4 -0.29 21.88 -5.15
N SER A 5 -0.17 21.64 -5.17
CA SER A 5 0.06 20.85 -4.93
C SER A 5 0.46 20.26 -4.24
N VAL A 6 0.76 20.62 -3.81
CA VAL A 6 0.82 20.17 -3.02
C VAL A 6 0.77 18.88 -2.37
N MET A 7 0.06 18.13 -2.51
CA MET A 7 -0.09 16.86 -1.99
C MET A 7 0.71 15.85 -2.64
N TYR A 8 1.70 16.25 -3.40
CA TYR A 8 2.42 15.30 -4.20
C TYR A 8 3.48 14.61 -3.40
N PHE A 9 3.90 13.45 -3.86
CA PHE A 9 4.97 12.71 -3.23
C PHE A 9 6.25 13.48 -3.36
N THR A 10 7.04 13.46 -2.32
CA THR A 10 8.41 13.95 -2.40
C THR A 10 9.21 12.95 -3.22
N GLU A 11 10.43 13.30 -3.54
CA GLU A 11 11.29 12.39 -4.27
C GLU A 11 11.51 11.11 -3.51
N LYS A 12 11.63 11.19 -2.19
CA LYS A 12 11.81 10.01 -1.38
C LYS A 12 10.59 9.12 -1.41
N GLU A 13 9.41 9.71 -1.39
CA GLU A 13 8.18 8.93 -1.45
C GLU A 13 8.02 8.26 -2.80
N GLU A 14 8.39 8.96 -3.86
CA GLU A 14 8.35 8.39 -5.19
C GLU A 14 9.30 7.21 -5.30
N GLU A 15 10.48 7.36 -4.76
CA GLU A 15 11.46 6.30 -4.78
C GLU A 15 10.98 5.10 -3.98
N PHE A 16 10.38 5.34 -2.83
CA PHE A 16 9.84 4.28 -1.99
C PHE A 16 8.77 3.51 -2.77
N ALA A 17 7.85 4.23 -3.40
CA ALA A 17 6.80 3.58 -4.17
C ALA A 17 7.38 2.79 -5.35
N ASN A 18 8.38 3.35 -6.02
CA ASN A 18 9.00 2.65 -7.14
C ASN A 18 9.70 1.37 -6.72
N LEU A 19 10.34 1.37 -5.57
CA LEU A 19 10.97 0.17 -5.07
C LEU A 19 9.94 -0.89 -4.72
N LEU A 20 8.81 -0.48 -4.16
CA LEU A 20 7.73 -1.43 -3.90
C LEU A 20 7.22 -2.05 -5.19
N ILE A 21 7.07 -1.23 -6.22
CA ILE A 21 6.63 -1.74 -7.51
C ILE A 21 7.66 -2.72 -8.07
N GLU A 22 8.92 -2.40 -7.89
CA GLU A 22 9.98 -3.24 -8.41
C GLU A 22 9.99 -4.62 -7.78
N ILE A 23 9.63 -4.75 -6.50
CA ILE A 23 9.58 -6.06 -5.90
C ILE A 23 8.23 -6.76 -6.10
N GLY A 24 7.34 -6.16 -6.89
CA GLY A 24 6.11 -6.84 -7.26
C GLY A 24 4.83 -6.28 -6.71
N THR A 25 4.88 -5.18 -5.97
CA THR A 25 3.67 -4.55 -5.46
C THR A 25 2.99 -3.80 -6.61
N LYS A 26 1.68 -3.93 -6.70
CA LYS A 26 0.98 -3.21 -7.75
C LYS A 26 1.09 -1.71 -7.55
N ARG A 27 1.17 -1.00 -8.66
CA ARG A 27 1.42 0.43 -8.63
C ARG A 27 0.47 1.20 -7.72
N ASN A 28 -0.83 0.96 -7.86
CA ASN A 28 -1.79 1.72 -7.06
C ASN A 28 -1.72 1.37 -5.60
N VAL A 29 -1.44 0.10 -5.28
CA VAL A 29 -1.27 -0.34 -3.91
C VAL A 29 -0.05 0.33 -3.30
N ALA A 30 1.05 0.40 -4.06
CA ALA A 30 2.27 1.02 -3.58
C ALA A 30 2.04 2.50 -3.28
N LYS A 31 1.33 3.19 -4.16
CA LYS A 31 1.07 4.61 -3.97
C LYS A 31 0.24 4.87 -2.72
N VAL A 32 -0.82 4.09 -2.53
CA VAL A 32 -1.69 4.30 -1.37
C VAL A 32 -0.92 3.98 -0.09
N LEU A 33 -0.15 2.89 -0.11
CA LEU A 33 0.61 2.51 1.08
C LEU A 33 1.62 3.59 1.46
N VAL A 34 2.34 4.12 0.48
CA VAL A 34 3.33 5.15 0.75
C VAL A 34 2.65 6.42 1.27
N PHE A 35 1.50 6.76 0.70
CA PHE A 35 0.77 7.92 1.16
C PHE A 35 0.40 7.78 2.63
N LEU A 36 -0.14 6.63 3.02
CA LEU A 36 -0.55 6.41 4.39
C LEU A 36 0.62 6.21 5.34
N ALA A 37 1.77 5.80 4.81
CA ALA A 37 2.96 5.70 5.64
C ALA A 37 3.44 7.08 6.09
N ASN A 38 3.09 8.11 5.33
CA ASN A 38 3.52 9.46 5.63
C ASN A 38 2.38 10.38 6.09
N THR A 39 1.20 9.82 6.28
CA THR A 39 0.03 10.59 6.68
C THR A 39 -0.64 9.83 7.81
N PRO A 40 -0.82 10.44 8.97
CA PRO A 40 -1.37 9.69 10.11
C PRO A 40 -2.71 9.04 9.83
N GLU A 41 -3.58 9.74 9.15
CA GLU A 41 -4.87 9.18 8.81
C GLU A 41 -5.46 9.98 7.68
N ALA A 42 -6.36 9.39 6.91
CA ALA A 42 -6.89 10.07 5.76
C ALA A 42 -8.23 9.49 5.36
N THR A 43 -9.06 10.35 4.77
CA THR A 43 -10.30 9.89 4.17
C THR A 43 -9.99 9.37 2.77
N SER A 44 -10.95 8.68 2.18
CA SER A 44 -10.79 8.19 0.82
C SER A 44 -10.50 9.34 -0.14
N ARG A 45 -11.17 10.47 0.05
CA ARG A 45 -10.96 11.61 -0.81
C ARG A 45 -9.56 12.19 -0.67
N ALA A 46 -9.03 12.23 0.55
CA ALA A 46 -7.68 12.70 0.74
C ALA A 46 -6.68 11.76 0.07
N ILE A 47 -6.95 10.46 0.12
CA ILE A 47 -6.08 9.49 -0.52
C ILE A 47 -6.11 9.69 -2.03
N GLU A 48 -7.28 9.90 -2.60
CA GLU A 48 -7.39 10.14 -4.04
C GLU A 48 -6.57 11.35 -4.44
N ARG A 49 -6.67 12.43 -3.68
CA ARG A 49 -5.92 13.62 -4.00
C ARG A 49 -4.44 13.44 -3.83
N GLY A 50 -4.04 12.82 -2.73
CA GLY A 50 -2.62 12.66 -2.43
C GLY A 50 -1.91 11.70 -3.37
N THR A 51 -2.62 10.71 -3.90
CA THR A 51 -2.02 9.73 -4.79
C THR A 51 -2.33 10.00 -6.25
N ASP A 52 -3.21 10.96 -6.52
CA ASP A 52 -3.65 11.25 -7.88
C ASP A 52 -4.27 10.03 -8.54
N LEU A 53 -5.00 9.26 -7.76
CA LEU A 53 -5.72 8.10 -8.27
C LEU A 53 -7.21 8.38 -8.24
N ARG A 54 -7.95 7.66 -9.06
CA ARG A 54 -9.39 7.80 -9.10
C ARG A 54 -10.02 6.92 -8.06
N GLN A 55 -11.25 7.24 -7.73
CA GLN A 55 -11.95 6.52 -6.67
C GLN A 55 -11.95 5.00 -6.88
N PRO A 56 -12.24 4.48 -8.07
CA PRO A 56 -12.23 3.01 -8.22
C PRO A 56 -10.85 2.41 -8.00
N GLU A 57 -9.80 3.14 -8.40
CA GLU A 57 -8.44 2.66 -8.21
C GLU A 57 -8.07 2.63 -6.73
N VAL A 58 -8.49 3.66 -6.00
CA VAL A 58 -8.25 3.71 -4.57
C VAL A 58 -9.02 2.58 -3.87
N SER A 59 -10.27 2.35 -4.27
CA SER A 59 -11.08 1.31 -3.67
C SER A 59 -10.44 -0.07 -3.79
N ILE A 60 -9.95 -0.38 -4.97
CA ILE A 60 -9.34 -1.68 -5.19
C ILE A 60 -8.05 -1.83 -4.38
N ALA A 61 -7.23 -0.76 -4.36
CA ALA A 61 -6.00 -0.78 -3.61
C ALA A 61 -6.28 -0.92 -2.11
N MET A 62 -7.28 -0.20 -1.62
CA MET A 62 -7.63 -0.26 -0.21
C MET A 62 -8.10 -1.64 0.19
N ARG A 63 -8.88 -2.28 -0.67
CA ARG A 63 -9.36 -3.62 -0.36
C ARG A 63 -8.20 -4.59 -0.17
N TYR A 64 -7.23 -4.49 -1.06
CA TYR A 64 -6.05 -5.35 -0.95
C TYR A 64 -5.31 -5.08 0.36
N LEU A 65 -5.09 -3.80 0.67
CA LEU A 65 -4.33 -3.43 1.86
C LEU A 65 -5.05 -3.80 3.16
N ILE A 66 -6.37 -3.69 3.16
CA ILE A 66 -7.15 -4.11 4.31
C ILE A 66 -7.10 -5.62 4.47
N ASP A 67 -7.17 -6.35 3.36
CA ASP A 67 -7.10 -7.80 3.41
C ASP A 67 -5.75 -8.29 3.95
N GLN A 68 -4.69 -7.52 3.71
CA GLN A 68 -3.38 -7.87 4.25
C GLN A 68 -3.23 -7.47 5.72
N ASN A 69 -4.22 -6.77 6.27
CA ASN A 69 -4.16 -6.23 7.62
C ASN A 69 -3.06 -5.18 7.79
N TRP A 70 -2.75 -4.49 6.71
CA TRP A 70 -1.78 -3.40 6.75
C TRP A 70 -2.44 -2.06 6.96
N ILE A 71 -3.73 -1.95 6.62
CA ILE A 71 -4.49 -0.72 6.79
C ILE A 71 -5.79 -1.06 7.48
N SER A 72 -6.23 -0.18 8.38
CA SER A 72 -7.50 -0.35 9.05
C SER A 72 -8.36 0.87 8.78
N SER A 73 -9.64 0.73 9.02
CA SER A 73 -10.57 1.83 8.85
C SER A 73 -11.43 1.96 10.09
N ARG A 74 -11.88 3.15 10.34
CA ARG A 74 -12.84 3.40 11.39
C ARG A 74 -13.76 4.52 10.93
N GLU A 75 -14.88 4.64 11.58
CA GLU A 75 -15.79 5.70 11.24
C GLU A 75 -15.64 6.80 12.26
N SER A 76 -15.45 8.03 11.78
CA SER A 76 -15.42 9.13 12.70
C SER A 76 -16.82 9.67 12.79
N LYS A 77 -17.18 10.22 13.95
CA LYS A 77 -18.43 10.89 14.08
C LYS A 77 -18.32 12.18 13.43
N ALA A 78 -19.05 12.37 12.40
CA ALA A 78 -18.97 13.59 11.67
C ALA A 78 -19.43 14.64 12.54
N GLU A 79 -18.68 15.65 12.70
CA GLU A 79 -19.11 16.67 13.46
C GLU A 79 -20.22 17.35 12.94
N SER A 80 -20.47 17.36 11.74
CA SER A 80 -21.50 18.16 11.31
C SER A 80 -22.55 17.39 10.74
N LYS A 81 -23.15 17.20 10.09
CA LYS A 81 -24.17 16.67 9.28
C LYS A 81 -24.53 15.29 9.59
N GLY A 82 -24.02 14.67 10.58
CA GLY A 82 -24.46 13.38 10.96
C GLY A 82 -24.10 12.24 10.08
N ARG A 83 -23.32 12.48 9.05
CA ARG A 83 -22.90 11.39 8.20
C ARG A 83 -21.55 10.95 8.61
N PRO A 84 -21.34 9.71 9.08
CA PRO A 84 -20.01 9.24 9.47
C PRO A 84 -19.10 9.21 8.26
N VAL A 85 -17.85 9.49 8.50
CA VAL A 85 -16.84 9.47 7.44
C VAL A 85 -15.84 8.40 7.78
N LYS A 86 -15.45 7.59 6.81
CA LYS A 86 -14.44 6.58 7.04
C LYS A 86 -13.05 7.18 7.03
N ILE A 87 -12.28 6.80 8.01
CA ILE A 87 -10.90 7.24 8.15
C ILE A 87 -10.01 6.02 8.04
N TYR A 88 -8.97 6.13 7.25
CA TYR A 88 -8.04 5.03 7.02
C TYR A 88 -6.68 5.36 7.58
N GLU A 89 -6.01 4.36 8.10
CA GLU A 89 -4.68 4.56 8.68
C GLU A 89 -3.91 3.25 8.64
N LEU A 90 -2.61 3.29 8.81
CA LEU A 90 -1.83 2.06 8.87
C LEU A 90 -2.27 1.26 10.08
N ALA A 91 -2.44 -0.03 9.92
CA ALA A 91 -2.84 -0.90 11.01
C ALA A 91 -1.64 -1.27 11.86
N LYS A 92 -0.45 -1.11 11.35
CA LYS A 92 0.79 -1.40 12.06
C LYS A 92 1.88 -0.51 11.50
N PRO A 93 2.99 -0.34 12.21
CA PRO A 93 4.05 0.54 11.71
C PRO A 93 4.58 0.06 10.36
N ILE A 94 5.03 1.01 9.57
CA ILE A 94 5.47 0.68 8.21
C ILE A 94 6.61 -0.33 8.20
N HIS A 95 7.50 -0.29 9.19
CA HIS A 95 8.60 -1.25 9.18
C HIS A 95 8.11 -2.68 9.41
N GLU A 96 6.99 -2.85 10.14
CA GLU A 96 6.42 -4.18 10.29
C GLU A 96 5.76 -4.66 9.01
N ILE A 97 5.21 -3.72 8.24
CA ILE A 97 4.67 -4.06 6.93
C ILE A 97 5.82 -4.52 6.04
N MET A 98 6.96 -3.83 6.12
CA MET A 98 8.13 -4.22 5.34
C MET A 98 8.62 -5.61 5.76
N ASP A 99 8.55 -5.92 7.05
CA ASP A 99 8.93 -7.25 7.52
C ASP A 99 8.00 -8.32 6.91
N SER A 100 6.72 -8.00 6.80
CA SER A 100 5.77 -8.93 6.20
C SER A 100 6.09 -9.16 4.73
N ILE A 101 6.45 -8.10 4.02
CA ILE A 101 6.81 -8.22 2.62
C ILE A 101 8.07 -9.06 2.46
N GLU A 102 9.05 -8.82 3.32
CA GLU A 102 10.29 -9.59 3.27
C GLU A 102 10.02 -11.06 3.49
N LYS A 103 9.19 -11.38 4.47
CA LYS A 103 8.86 -12.76 4.77
C LYS A 103 8.19 -13.42 3.58
N GLU A 104 7.30 -12.71 2.94
CA GLU A 104 6.61 -13.26 1.78
C GLU A 104 7.58 -13.47 0.62
N LYS A 105 8.50 -12.55 0.41
CA LYS A 105 9.47 -12.69 -0.67
C LYS A 105 10.44 -13.83 -0.42
N LYS A 106 10.83 -14.04 0.82
CA LYS A 106 11.68 -15.17 1.16
C LYS A 106 10.97 -16.48 0.87
N LYS A 107 9.69 -16.55 1.21
CA LYS A 107 8.93 -17.74 0.96
C LYS A 107 8.81 -18.01 -0.54
N GLU A 108 8.55 -16.98 -1.33
CA GLU A 108 8.48 -17.12 -2.78
C GLU A 108 9.81 -17.59 -3.35
N ALA A 109 10.89 -16.99 -2.87
CA ALA A 109 12.21 -17.36 -3.37
C ALA A 109 12.54 -18.82 -3.03
N ASN A 110 12.22 -19.26 -1.81
CA ASN A 110 12.47 -20.63 -1.41
C ASN A 110 11.63 -21.60 -2.24
N ASN A 111 10.40 -21.24 -2.55
CA ASN A 111 9.57 -22.09 -3.39
C ASN A 111 10.14 -22.21 -4.79
N GLN A 112 10.64 -21.10 -5.33
CA GLN A 112 11.23 -21.13 -6.66
C GLN A 112 12.47 -22.00 -6.69
N LEU A 113 13.31 -21.87 -5.65
CA LEU A 113 14.52 -22.70 -5.59
C LEU A 113 14.18 -24.17 -5.45
N ALA A 114 13.12 -24.49 -4.71
CA ALA A 114 12.70 -25.88 -4.57
C ALA A 114 12.26 -26.45 -5.91
N LEU A 115 11.61 -25.63 -6.74
CA LEU A 115 11.21 -26.07 -8.06
C LEU A 115 12.42 -26.33 -8.96
N VAL A 116 13.43 -25.48 -8.84
CA VAL A 116 14.66 -25.69 -9.60
C VAL A 116 15.30 -27.03 -9.22
N GLN A 117 15.26 -27.36 -7.93
CA GLN A 117 15.81 -28.61 -7.48
C GLN A 117 15.05 -29.80 -8.07
N LYS A 118 13.74 -29.68 -8.13
CA LYS A 118 12.93 -30.73 -8.75
C LYS A 118 13.29 -30.89 -10.21
N LEU A 119 13.53 -29.79 -10.89
CA LEU A 119 13.93 -29.85 -12.29
C LEU A 119 15.25 -30.59 -12.46
N ARG A 120 16.18 -30.31 -11.54
CA ARG A 120 17.46 -31.01 -11.61
C ARG A 120 17.30 -32.51 -11.42
N ASP A 121 16.40 -32.87 -10.49
CA ASP A 121 16.18 -34.28 -10.21
C ASP A 121 15.64 -35.02 -11.43
N TYR A 122 14.92 -34.31 -12.30
CA TYR A 122 14.40 -34.97 -13.47
C TYR A 122 15.45 -35.28 -14.52
N ILE A 123 16.49 -34.51 -14.59
CA ILE A 123 17.48 -34.71 -15.63
C ILE A 123 18.67 -35.57 -15.19
N ARG A 124 18.64 -36.08 -13.96
CA ARG A 124 19.74 -36.91 -13.53
C ARG A 124 19.65 -38.30 -14.06
#